data_1782d02019b271cf445597119e7f5254
#
_entry.id   1782d02019b271cf445597119e7f5254
#
_cell.length_a   1.000
_cell.length_b   1.000
_cell.length_c   1.000
_cell.angle_alpha   90.00
_cell.angle_beta   90.00
_cell.angle_gamma   90.00
#
_symmetry.space_group_name_H-M   'P 1'
#
loop_
_entity.id
_entity.type
_entity.pdbx_description
1 polymer ?
#
loop_
_entity_poly.entity_id
_entity_poly.type
_entity_poly.pdbx_seq_one_letter_code
_entity_poly.pdbx_strand_id
1 'polypeptide(L)'
;MKIYCHAPRENWICDRFAYEWNSNNSEISTNNPLQADIIWLLAGWCWRQISLDILSQKKVIITIHHIVPNKFNDQKVSEFIERDKFIDAYHVPCNRTHEQISKLTNKPIFVIPFWVNQELWKKLPIDQASFRKKHGIDTDCFLVGSFQRDTEGHDLKSPKLEKGPDLF
;
A
#
# COMPACT_ATOMS: atom_id res chain seq x y z
N MET A 1 5.82 -2.95 24.21
CA MET A 1 6.01 -3.29 22.78
C MET A 1 5.96 -2.00 21.98
N LYS A 2 6.97 -1.77 21.12
CA LYS A 2 7.05 -0.61 20.23
C LYS A 2 7.12 -1.07 18.78
N ILE A 3 6.41 -0.38 17.90
CA ILE A 3 6.33 -0.69 16.47
C ILE A 3 6.90 0.48 15.66
N TYR A 4 7.81 0.17 14.76
CA TYR A 4 8.32 1.12 13.78
C TYR A 4 7.68 0.85 12.43
N CYS A 5 6.80 1.76 11.98
CA CYS A 5 6.21 1.73 10.65
C CYS A 5 7.15 2.39 9.63
N HIS A 6 7.67 1.61 8.69
CA HIS A 6 8.54 2.11 7.64
C HIS A 6 7.79 2.26 6.33
N ALA A 7 7.77 3.48 5.80
CA ALA A 7 7.23 3.82 4.48
C ALA A 7 8.35 4.27 3.53
N PRO A 8 8.16 4.12 2.20
CA PRO A 8 9.22 4.40 1.21
C PRO A 8 9.58 5.87 1.01
N ARG A 9 8.84 6.82 1.61
CA ARG A 9 9.02 8.28 1.51
C ARG A 9 8.86 8.80 0.07
N GLU A 10 7.85 8.31 -0.61
CA GLU A 10 7.50 8.67 -2.00
C GLU A 10 6.36 9.69 -2.08
N ASN A 11 5.92 10.21 -0.92
CA ASN A 11 4.74 11.08 -0.79
C ASN A 11 3.47 10.44 -1.40
N TRP A 12 3.25 9.17 -1.09
CA TRP A 12 2.19 8.33 -1.64
C TRP A 12 1.42 7.60 -0.54
N ILE A 13 0.57 6.65 -0.93
CA ILE A 13 -0.35 5.92 -0.04
C ILE A 13 0.35 5.28 1.18
N CYS A 14 1.55 4.72 1.01
CA CYS A 14 2.28 4.08 2.11
C CYS A 14 2.71 5.10 3.18
N ASP A 15 3.09 6.32 2.77
CA ASP A 15 3.46 7.39 3.69
C ASP A 15 2.25 7.89 4.47
N ARG A 16 1.08 7.96 3.81
CA ARG A 16 -0.19 8.25 4.48
C ARG A 16 -0.54 7.16 5.50
N PHE A 17 -0.38 5.88 5.16
CA PHE A 17 -0.61 4.79 6.10
C PHE A 17 0.32 4.88 7.32
N ALA A 18 1.61 5.17 7.11
CA ALA A 18 2.55 5.35 8.22
C ALA A 18 2.14 6.51 9.12
N TYR A 19 1.76 7.65 8.52
CA TYR A 19 1.30 8.81 9.26
C TYR A 19 0.04 8.51 10.08
N GLU A 20 -0.99 7.96 9.45
CA GLU A 20 -2.25 7.62 10.09
C GLU A 20 -2.07 6.58 11.21
N TRP A 21 -1.25 5.54 10.96
CA TRP A 21 -0.90 4.57 11.99
C TRP A 21 -0.26 5.23 13.21
N ASN A 22 0.80 5.99 13.01
CA ASN A 22 1.54 6.64 14.10
C ASN A 22 0.67 7.63 14.87
N SER A 23 -0.21 8.36 14.18
CA SER A 23 -1.13 9.31 14.80
C SER A 23 -2.17 8.64 15.69
N ASN A 24 -2.66 7.47 15.29
CA ASN A 24 -3.70 6.75 16.02
C ASN A 24 -3.15 5.71 17.03
N ASN A 25 -1.84 5.42 16.99
CA ASN A 25 -1.18 4.42 17.83
C ASN A 25 0.11 4.97 18.47
N SER A 26 0.11 6.26 18.85
CA SER A 26 1.30 6.95 19.36
C SER A 26 1.93 6.28 20.58
N GLU A 27 1.12 5.65 21.43
CA GLU A 27 1.56 4.94 22.63
C GLU A 27 2.47 3.74 22.33
N ILE A 28 2.24 3.08 21.20
CA ILE A 28 3.01 1.90 20.78
C ILE A 28 3.91 2.17 19.57
N SER A 29 3.87 3.37 19.00
CA SER A 29 4.72 3.75 17.88
C SER A 29 6.10 4.25 18.33
N THR A 30 7.09 4.11 17.44
CA THR A 30 8.41 4.72 17.56
C THR A 30 8.91 5.19 16.19
N ASN A 31 9.69 6.27 16.18
CA ASN A 31 10.36 6.76 14.96
C ASN A 31 11.79 6.23 14.80
N ASN A 32 12.25 5.37 15.74
CA ASN A 32 13.59 4.82 15.72
C ASN A 32 13.50 3.28 15.59
N PRO A 33 13.96 2.67 14.47
CA PRO A 33 13.92 1.23 14.27
C PRO A 33 14.73 0.45 15.30
N LEU A 34 15.78 1.03 15.89
CA LEU A 34 16.57 0.39 16.94
C LEU A 34 15.79 0.18 18.23
N GLN A 35 14.82 1.06 18.53
CA GLN A 35 13.97 1.00 19.71
C GLN A 35 12.71 0.17 19.49
N ALA A 36 12.47 -0.29 18.27
CA ALA A 36 11.31 -1.10 17.95
C ALA A 36 11.48 -2.55 18.40
N ASP A 37 10.40 -3.17 18.85
CA ASP A 37 10.28 -4.61 19.00
C ASP A 37 9.86 -5.24 17.65
N ILE A 38 9.02 -4.52 16.89
CA ILE A 38 8.49 -4.92 15.59
C ILE A 38 8.79 -3.82 14.57
N ILE A 39 9.30 -4.22 13.41
CA ILE A 39 9.40 -3.36 12.22
C ILE A 39 8.30 -3.77 11.26
N TRP A 40 7.45 -2.82 10.89
CA TRP A 40 6.44 -3.02 9.87
C TRP A 40 6.82 -2.26 8.60
N LEU A 41 7.23 -3.01 7.58
CA LEU A 41 7.54 -2.51 6.25
C LEU A 41 6.23 -2.36 5.45
N LEU A 42 5.81 -1.13 5.19
CA LEU A 42 4.54 -0.85 4.51
C LEU A 42 4.56 -1.09 3.01
N ALA A 43 5.72 -1.39 2.45
CA ALA A 43 5.86 -1.73 1.03
C ALA A 43 6.96 -2.77 0.80
N GLY A 44 6.73 -3.68 -0.14
CA GLY A 44 7.67 -4.74 -0.46
C GLY A 44 9.01 -4.28 -1.03
N TRP A 45 9.08 -3.08 -1.58
CA TRP A 45 10.30 -2.53 -2.22
C TRP A 45 11.17 -1.69 -1.28
N CYS A 46 10.68 -1.28 -0.10
CA CYS A 46 11.43 -0.43 0.82
C CYS A 46 12.30 -1.18 1.84
N TRP A 47 12.33 -2.52 1.81
CA TRP A 47 13.00 -3.32 2.83
C TRP A 47 14.52 -3.07 2.94
N ARG A 48 15.19 -2.73 1.82
CA ARG A 48 16.63 -2.41 1.81
C ARG A 48 16.95 -1.00 2.30
N GLN A 49 15.93 -0.19 2.61
CA GLN A 49 16.13 1.14 3.23
C GLN A 49 16.42 1.03 4.73
N ILE A 50 16.23 -0.16 5.32
CA ILE A 50 16.65 -0.47 6.69
C ILE A 50 17.83 -1.43 6.61
N SER A 51 18.83 -1.25 7.49
CA SER A 51 19.98 -2.13 7.58
C SER A 51 19.54 -3.58 7.80
N LEU A 52 20.15 -4.52 7.09
CA LEU A 52 19.87 -5.95 7.23
C LEU A 52 20.22 -6.46 8.65
N ASP A 53 21.21 -5.86 9.30
CA ASP A 53 21.55 -6.18 10.70
C ASP A 53 20.41 -5.83 11.65
N ILE A 54 19.71 -4.72 11.41
CA ILE A 54 18.53 -4.34 12.19
C ILE A 54 17.38 -5.30 11.91
N LEU A 55 17.10 -5.59 10.64
CA LEU A 55 16.02 -6.51 10.26
C LEU A 55 16.25 -7.92 10.86
N SER A 56 17.48 -8.40 10.89
CA SER A 56 17.81 -9.74 11.43
C SER A 56 17.63 -9.85 12.95
N GLN A 57 17.60 -8.72 13.67
CA GLN A 57 17.49 -8.67 15.13
C GLN A 57 16.07 -8.34 15.63
N LYS A 58 15.15 -8.01 14.74
CA LYS A 58 13.80 -7.57 15.09
C LYS A 58 12.75 -8.51 14.51
N LYS A 59 11.53 -8.45 15.05
CA LYS A 59 10.39 -9.05 14.39
C LYS A 59 9.98 -8.17 13.22
N VAL A 60 9.85 -8.75 12.03
CA VAL A 60 9.57 -8.00 10.81
C VAL A 60 8.27 -8.46 10.16
N ILE A 61 7.34 -7.52 10.00
CA ILE A 61 6.12 -7.69 9.22
C ILE A 61 6.26 -6.88 7.93
N ILE A 62 5.84 -7.43 6.80
CA ILE A 62 5.86 -6.70 5.53
C ILE A 62 4.50 -6.73 4.85
N THR A 63 4.10 -5.60 4.29
CA THR A 63 2.89 -5.50 3.46
C THR A 63 3.22 -5.75 2.00
N ILE A 64 2.50 -6.69 1.40
CA ILE A 64 2.48 -6.92 -0.05
C ILE A 64 1.13 -6.43 -0.59
N HIS A 65 1.14 -5.31 -1.30
CA HIS A 65 -0.08 -4.67 -1.81
C HIS A 65 -0.76 -5.50 -2.89
N HIS A 66 0.02 -5.96 -3.85
CA HIS A 66 -0.42 -6.80 -4.97
C HIS A 66 0.78 -7.39 -5.71
N ILE A 67 0.54 -8.43 -6.48
CA ILE A 67 1.46 -8.95 -7.47
C ILE A 67 0.81 -8.77 -8.84
N VAL A 68 1.53 -8.12 -9.76
CA VAL A 68 1.12 -7.99 -11.17
C VAL A 68 1.76 -9.16 -11.92
N PRO A 69 1.01 -10.18 -12.36
CA PRO A 69 1.59 -11.41 -12.89
C PRO A 69 2.59 -11.20 -14.03
N ASN A 70 2.24 -10.33 -14.98
CA ASN A 70 3.08 -10.05 -16.16
C ASN A 70 4.38 -9.27 -15.83
N LYS A 71 4.49 -8.70 -14.62
CA LYS A 71 5.67 -7.96 -14.13
C LYS A 71 6.43 -8.76 -13.05
N PHE A 72 5.91 -9.92 -12.64
CA PHE A 72 6.49 -10.76 -11.60
C PHE A 72 7.31 -11.89 -12.22
N ASN A 73 8.48 -11.54 -12.74
CA ASN A 73 9.44 -12.42 -13.40
C ASN A 73 10.39 -13.10 -12.39
N ASP A 74 11.30 -13.95 -12.88
CA ASP A 74 12.26 -14.71 -12.06
C ASP A 74 13.13 -13.80 -11.17
N GLN A 75 13.49 -12.61 -11.64
CA GLN A 75 14.21 -11.63 -10.84
C GLN A 75 13.37 -11.19 -9.63
N LYS A 76 12.08 -10.93 -9.81
CA LYS A 76 11.16 -10.54 -8.73
C LYS A 76 10.91 -11.68 -7.76
N VAL A 77 10.88 -12.90 -8.24
CA VAL A 77 10.84 -14.11 -7.39
C VAL A 77 12.11 -14.21 -6.55
N SER A 78 13.28 -14.02 -7.15
CA SER A 78 14.56 -14.05 -6.45
C SER A 78 14.67 -12.94 -5.39
N GLU A 79 14.22 -11.72 -5.71
CA GLU A 79 14.14 -10.61 -4.75
C GLU A 79 13.17 -10.93 -3.59
N PHE A 80 12.06 -11.60 -3.89
CA PHE A 80 11.12 -12.03 -2.85
C PHE A 80 11.78 -13.04 -1.89
N ILE A 81 12.43 -14.08 -2.43
CA ILE A 81 13.10 -15.12 -1.64
C ILE A 81 14.24 -14.53 -0.80
N GLU A 82 15.02 -13.59 -1.34
CA GLU A 82 16.08 -12.90 -0.59
C GLU A 82 15.49 -12.14 0.61
N ARG A 83 14.44 -11.34 0.37
CA ARG A 83 13.75 -10.58 1.40
C ARG A 83 13.09 -11.48 2.44
N ASP A 84 12.50 -12.61 2.01
CA ASP A 84 11.81 -13.56 2.88
C ASP A 84 12.68 -14.03 4.06
N LYS A 85 13.99 -14.05 3.90
CA LYS A 85 14.93 -14.43 4.98
C LYS A 85 14.83 -13.53 6.21
N PHE A 86 14.40 -12.29 6.05
CA PHE A 86 14.32 -11.28 7.09
C PHE A 86 12.89 -11.03 7.59
N ILE A 87 11.89 -11.67 7.00
CA ILE A 87 10.47 -11.43 7.31
C ILE A 87 9.98 -12.51 8.27
N ASP A 88 9.22 -12.15 9.29
CA ASP A 88 8.54 -13.10 10.18
C ASP A 88 7.09 -13.34 9.75
N ALA A 89 6.42 -12.33 9.18
CA ALA A 89 5.04 -12.44 8.76
C ALA A 89 4.70 -11.48 7.62
N TYR A 90 3.68 -11.81 6.86
CA TYR A 90 3.16 -11.01 5.76
C TYR A 90 1.78 -10.43 6.09
N HIS A 91 1.58 -9.19 5.72
CA HIS A 91 0.27 -8.56 5.63
C HIS A 91 -0.10 -8.40 4.16
N VAL A 92 -1.34 -8.75 3.80
CA VAL A 92 -1.90 -8.57 2.45
C VAL A 92 -3.32 -8.02 2.53
N PRO A 93 -3.76 -7.19 1.56
CA PRO A 93 -5.07 -6.54 1.62
C PRO A 93 -6.23 -7.44 1.17
N CYS A 94 -5.96 -8.56 0.50
CA CYS A 94 -7.01 -9.43 -0.03
C CYS A 94 -6.55 -10.86 -0.29
N ASN A 95 -7.52 -11.76 -0.43
CA ASN A 95 -7.29 -13.20 -0.68
C ASN A 95 -6.49 -13.47 -1.96
N ARG A 96 -6.71 -12.68 -3.03
CA ARG A 96 -5.95 -12.83 -4.28
C ARG A 96 -4.44 -12.69 -4.04
N THR A 97 -4.03 -11.68 -3.28
CA THR A 97 -2.61 -11.49 -2.95
C THR A 97 -2.11 -12.59 -2.02
N HIS A 98 -2.93 -13.05 -1.07
CA HIS A 98 -2.63 -14.21 -0.24
C HIS A 98 -2.32 -15.45 -1.08
N GLU A 99 -3.20 -15.83 -2.01
CA GLU A 99 -3.02 -16.99 -2.89
C GLU A 99 -1.76 -16.90 -3.76
N GLN A 100 -1.37 -15.68 -4.15
CA GLN A 100 -0.17 -15.46 -4.94
C GLN A 100 1.11 -15.68 -4.11
N ILE A 101 1.18 -15.10 -2.91
CA ILE A 101 2.41 -15.17 -2.10
C ILE A 101 2.52 -16.47 -1.29
N SER A 102 1.43 -17.17 -0.98
CA SER A 102 1.45 -18.47 -0.29
C SER A 102 2.21 -19.56 -1.05
N LYS A 103 2.43 -19.34 -2.34
CA LYS A 103 3.27 -20.22 -3.18
C LYS A 103 4.78 -19.93 -3.07
N LEU A 104 5.14 -18.84 -2.41
CA LEU A 104 6.51 -18.32 -2.34
C LEU A 104 7.10 -18.38 -0.93
N THR A 105 6.27 -18.55 0.09
CA THR A 105 6.68 -18.57 1.49
C THR A 105 5.80 -19.50 2.33
N ASN A 106 6.40 -20.06 3.38
CA ASN A 106 5.67 -20.83 4.40
C ASN A 106 5.39 -20.01 5.67
N LYS A 107 5.70 -18.71 5.66
CA LYS A 107 5.52 -17.83 6.81
C LYS A 107 4.05 -17.43 6.98
N PRO A 108 3.62 -17.02 8.17
CA PRO A 108 2.26 -16.54 8.40
C PRO A 108 1.88 -15.39 7.47
N ILE A 109 0.68 -15.46 6.89
CA ILE A 109 0.13 -14.42 6.02
C ILE A 109 -1.21 -13.99 6.61
N PHE A 110 -1.34 -12.70 6.93
CA PHE A 110 -2.55 -12.11 7.47
C PHE A 110 -3.27 -11.31 6.39
N VAL A 111 -4.51 -11.68 6.12
CA VAL A 111 -5.38 -10.94 5.17
C VAL A 111 -6.17 -9.90 5.95
N ILE A 112 -5.74 -8.65 5.84
CA ILE A 112 -6.39 -7.53 6.51
C ILE A 112 -6.56 -6.43 5.46
N PRO A 113 -7.79 -6.01 5.11
CA PRO A 113 -8.03 -4.91 4.18
C PRO A 113 -7.39 -3.61 4.68
N PHE A 114 -6.99 -2.75 3.74
CA PHE A 114 -6.55 -1.41 4.11
C PHE A 114 -7.70 -0.61 4.73
N TRP A 115 -7.36 0.19 5.73
CA TRP A 115 -8.34 1.10 6.33
C TRP A 115 -8.61 2.31 5.43
N VAL A 116 -9.74 2.90 5.63
CA VAL A 116 -10.15 4.16 5.00
C VAL A 116 -10.24 5.23 6.07
N ASN A 117 -9.55 6.34 5.87
CA ASN A 117 -9.67 7.50 6.74
C ASN A 117 -11.00 8.20 6.50
N GLN A 118 -11.95 8.01 7.41
CA GLN A 118 -13.32 8.54 7.29
C GLN A 118 -13.40 10.06 7.40
N GLU A 119 -12.39 10.72 7.96
CA GLU A 119 -12.33 12.18 8.00
C GLU A 119 -12.01 12.78 6.62
N LEU A 120 -11.25 12.05 5.80
CA LEU A 120 -10.92 12.44 4.44
C LEU A 120 -11.97 11.95 3.43
N TRP A 121 -12.42 10.71 3.59
CA TRP A 121 -13.32 10.04 2.64
C TRP A 121 -14.75 10.00 3.17
N LYS A 122 -15.35 11.17 3.29
CA LYS A 122 -16.75 11.34 3.71
C LYS A 122 -17.56 12.04 2.64
N LYS A 123 -18.87 11.78 2.65
CA LYS A 123 -19.79 12.51 1.80
C LYS A 123 -19.76 13.99 2.20
N LEU A 124 -19.36 14.83 1.26
CA LEU A 124 -19.40 16.28 1.46
C LEU A 124 -20.84 16.79 1.31
N PRO A 125 -21.24 17.80 2.08
CA PRO A 125 -22.53 18.48 1.91
C PRO A 125 -22.47 19.42 0.70
N ILE A 126 -22.26 18.84 -0.49
CA ILE A 126 -22.22 19.60 -1.74
C ILE A 126 -23.63 19.63 -2.33
N ASP A 127 -24.07 20.81 -2.71
CA ASP A 127 -25.26 20.97 -3.55
C ASP A 127 -24.97 20.36 -4.94
N GLN A 128 -25.51 19.16 -5.15
CA GLN A 128 -25.30 18.41 -6.39
C GLN A 128 -25.84 19.16 -7.60
N ALA A 129 -26.95 19.93 -7.44
CA ALA A 129 -27.53 20.67 -8.53
C ALA A 129 -26.62 21.82 -8.99
N SER A 130 -26.08 22.57 -8.05
CA SER A 130 -25.09 23.63 -8.34
C SER A 130 -23.82 23.07 -8.96
N PHE A 131 -23.31 21.94 -8.47
CA PHE A 131 -22.14 21.26 -9.06
C PHE A 131 -22.39 20.85 -10.51
N ARG A 132 -23.49 20.16 -10.78
CA ARG A 132 -23.88 19.74 -12.13
C ARG A 132 -24.05 20.93 -13.08
N LYS A 133 -24.74 21.96 -12.64
CA LYS A 133 -24.92 23.21 -13.41
C LYS A 133 -23.60 23.87 -13.77
N LYS A 134 -22.68 23.95 -12.78
CA LYS A 134 -21.33 24.54 -12.97
C LYS A 134 -20.50 23.78 -14.02
N HIS A 135 -20.68 22.47 -14.11
CA HIS A 135 -19.90 21.60 -15.01
C HIS A 135 -20.66 21.16 -16.26
N GLY A 136 -21.88 21.72 -16.52
CA GLY A 136 -22.69 21.38 -17.70
C GLY A 136 -23.15 19.93 -17.75
N ILE A 137 -23.40 19.32 -16.56
CA ILE A 137 -23.82 17.92 -16.44
C ILE A 137 -25.35 17.91 -16.25
N ASP A 138 -26.06 17.17 -17.10
CA ASP A 138 -27.50 17.01 -16.99
C ASP A 138 -27.90 16.33 -15.66
N THR A 139 -29.09 16.73 -15.15
CA THR A 139 -29.56 16.27 -13.83
C THR A 139 -29.91 14.80 -13.80
N ASP A 140 -30.31 14.24 -14.91
CA ASP A 140 -30.70 12.84 -15.13
C ASP A 140 -29.55 11.92 -15.58
N CYS A 141 -28.38 12.47 -15.85
CA CYS A 141 -27.20 11.65 -16.12
C CYS A 141 -26.68 10.94 -14.86
N PHE A 142 -26.40 9.65 -14.98
CA PHE A 142 -25.61 8.92 -13.98
C PHE A 142 -24.13 9.22 -14.20
N LEU A 143 -23.46 9.79 -13.18
CA LEU A 143 -22.07 10.17 -13.27
C LEU A 143 -21.17 9.08 -12.70
N VAL A 144 -20.29 8.52 -13.52
CA VAL A 144 -19.23 7.59 -13.10
C VAL A 144 -17.90 8.32 -13.18
N GLY A 145 -17.16 8.34 -12.07
CA GLY A 145 -15.83 8.94 -12.00
C GLY A 145 -14.73 7.89 -11.77
N SER A 146 -13.62 8.00 -12.50
CA SER A 146 -12.40 7.25 -12.25
C SER A 146 -11.32 8.18 -11.71
N PHE A 147 -10.81 7.89 -10.50
CA PHE A 147 -9.83 8.73 -9.78
C PHE A 147 -8.50 8.01 -9.54
N GLN A 148 -8.27 6.92 -10.24
CA GLN A 148 -7.04 6.17 -10.17
C GLN A 148 -5.93 6.85 -10.98
N ARG A 149 -4.68 6.57 -10.61
CA ARG A 149 -3.55 6.95 -11.45
C ARG A 149 -3.55 6.08 -12.70
N ASP A 150 -3.61 6.70 -13.86
CA ASP A 150 -3.71 6.06 -15.17
C ASP A 150 -2.38 5.96 -15.92
N THR A 151 -1.31 6.58 -15.40
CA THR A 151 0.01 6.58 -16.02
C THR A 151 1.09 5.88 -15.18
N GLU A 152 2.13 5.36 -15.85
CA GLU A 152 3.28 4.70 -15.24
C GLU A 152 4.27 5.70 -14.63
N GLY A 153 4.91 5.30 -13.51
CA GLY A 153 6.06 6.00 -12.90
C GLY A 153 5.90 7.53 -12.80
N HIS A 154 6.91 8.26 -13.19
CA HIS A 154 6.94 9.71 -13.31
C HIS A 154 6.58 10.21 -14.71
N ASP A 155 6.47 9.30 -15.65
CA ASP A 155 6.02 9.56 -17.01
C ASP A 155 4.50 9.75 -17.01
N LEU A 156 4.04 10.92 -17.36
CA LEU A 156 2.62 11.25 -17.47
C LEU A 156 2.04 10.90 -18.86
N LYS A 157 2.68 10.01 -19.62
CA LYS A 157 2.31 9.65 -21.00
C LYS A 157 2.01 8.16 -21.16
N SER A 158 2.83 7.29 -20.57
CA SER A 158 2.67 5.84 -20.73
C SER A 158 1.47 5.35 -19.89
N PRO A 159 0.46 4.70 -20.51
CA PRO A 159 -0.72 4.25 -19.81
C PRO A 159 -0.40 3.10 -18.86
N LYS A 160 -0.96 3.15 -17.66
CA LYS A 160 -0.88 2.10 -16.65
C LYS A 160 -2.00 1.09 -16.88
N LEU A 161 -1.84 0.21 -17.88
CA LEU A 161 -2.88 -0.68 -18.38
C LEU A 161 -3.50 -1.61 -17.31
N GLU A 162 -2.75 -1.98 -16.27
CA GLU A 162 -3.31 -2.75 -15.15
C GLU A 162 -4.37 -1.99 -14.33
N LYS A 163 -4.55 -0.69 -14.58
CA LYS A 163 -5.62 0.15 -14.01
C LYS A 163 -6.79 0.34 -14.97
N GLY A 164 -6.66 -0.14 -16.21
CA GLY A 164 -7.69 -0.06 -17.22
C GLY A 164 -8.01 1.36 -17.71
N PRO A 165 -7.03 2.27 -17.92
CA PRO A 165 -7.33 3.62 -18.43
C PRO A 165 -7.90 3.60 -19.84
N ASP A 166 -7.67 2.53 -20.57
CA ASP A 166 -8.18 2.26 -21.92
C ASP A 166 -9.62 1.72 -21.94
N LEU A 167 -10.21 1.47 -20.77
CA LEU A 167 -11.58 0.95 -20.62
C LEU A 167 -12.60 2.04 -20.22
N PHE A 168 -12.16 3.31 -20.06
CA PHE A 168 -12.99 4.44 -19.65
C PHE A 168 -13.12 5.49 -20.75
#